data_b2ee6fe0b1cd38c6de265db135d5f3bc
#
_entry.id   b2ee6fe0b1cd38c6de265db135d5f3bc
#
_cell.length_a   1.000
_cell.length_b   1.000
_cell.length_c   1.000
_cell.angle_alpha   90.00
_cell.angle_beta   90.00
_cell.angle_gamma   90.00
#
_symmetry.space_group_name_H-M   'P 1'
#
loop_
_entity.id
_entity.type
_entity.pdbx_description
1 polymer ?
#
loop_
_entity_poly.entity_id
_entity_poly.type
_entity_poly.pdbx_seq_one_letter_code
_entity_poly.pdbx_strand_id
1 'polypeptide(L)'
;MLQAFANGRLFGAAFGSGRPSVLALHGWGRSSADFAATLEGLSAIALDLPGFGATPAPPEAWGAAGYAAAVAPVLDEMATPAVVVGHSFGGRVALHLAALHPDRVAGLVLTGVPLVRRPGAPSRRPALAFRVGRALHRRGLVSEERMEALRRRYGSADYRAATGVMRAVHVRVVNETYDDVLPLVACPVELVWGDDDTDVPVAVAEAARPRFPSATLDVVPGAGHHTPLTAPAALRGAIARLQASPA
;
A
#
# COMPACT_ATOMS: atom_id res chain seq x y z
N MET A 1 -2.27 15.13 -15.32
CA MET A 1 -1.27 14.90 -16.39
C MET A 1 -0.13 14.09 -15.76
N LEU A 2 0.43 13.10 -16.47
CA LEU A 2 1.57 12.31 -15.99
C LEU A 2 2.80 13.20 -15.78
N GLN A 3 3.44 13.10 -14.63
CA GLN A 3 4.63 13.85 -14.25
C GLN A 3 5.70 12.92 -13.69
N ALA A 4 6.95 13.37 -13.72
CA ALA A 4 8.11 12.67 -13.17
C ALA A 4 8.50 13.29 -11.83
N PHE A 5 8.84 12.44 -10.85
CA PHE A 5 9.25 12.78 -9.49
C PHE A 5 10.56 12.07 -9.13
N ALA A 6 11.18 12.46 -8.03
CA ALA A 6 12.43 11.87 -7.54
C ALA A 6 13.50 11.81 -8.63
N ASN A 7 13.74 12.94 -9.33
CA ASN A 7 14.68 13.04 -10.44
C ASN A 7 14.38 12.07 -11.60
N GLY A 8 13.10 11.89 -11.96
CA GLY A 8 12.67 11.05 -13.07
C GLY A 8 12.65 9.56 -12.79
N ARG A 9 12.78 9.15 -11.52
CA ARG A 9 12.75 7.73 -11.13
C ARG A 9 11.34 7.21 -10.86
N LEU A 10 10.42 8.08 -10.48
CA LEU A 10 9.02 7.78 -10.20
C LEU A 10 8.12 8.64 -11.08
N PHE A 11 6.96 8.10 -11.40
CA PHE A 11 5.94 8.79 -12.19
C PHE A 11 4.62 8.81 -11.42
N GLY A 12 3.71 9.70 -11.83
CA GLY A 12 2.42 9.83 -11.19
C GLY A 12 1.65 11.05 -11.66
N ALA A 13 0.70 11.51 -10.86
CA ALA A 13 -0.10 12.68 -11.14
C ALA A 13 0.06 13.73 -10.04
N ALA A 14 0.21 15.00 -10.42
CA ALA A 14 0.08 16.13 -9.51
C ALA A 14 -1.32 16.75 -9.63
N PHE A 15 -1.83 17.26 -8.53
CA PHE A 15 -3.13 17.88 -8.36
C PHE A 15 -2.97 19.27 -7.74
N GLY A 16 -3.92 20.15 -8.05
CA GLY A 16 -3.96 21.51 -7.52
C GLY A 16 -2.79 22.38 -7.97
N SER A 17 -2.49 23.39 -7.17
CA SER A 17 -1.42 24.36 -7.40
C SER A 17 -0.61 24.59 -6.14
N GLY A 18 0.64 25.05 -6.27
CA GLY A 18 1.54 25.26 -5.15
C GLY A 18 2.29 23.99 -4.74
N ARG A 19 2.96 24.05 -3.58
CA ARG A 19 3.75 22.93 -3.08
C ARG A 19 2.84 21.85 -2.51
N PRO A 20 2.89 20.60 -3.00
CA PRO A 20 1.98 19.55 -2.56
C PRO A 20 2.15 19.23 -1.06
N SER A 21 1.02 19.04 -0.36
CA SER A 21 0.99 18.68 1.06
C SER A 21 0.39 17.30 1.33
N VAL A 22 -0.06 16.60 0.29
CA VAL A 22 -0.64 15.25 0.38
C VAL A 22 0.06 14.34 -0.62
N LEU A 23 0.50 13.16 -0.15
CA LEU A 23 1.07 12.09 -0.97
C LEU A 23 0.15 10.88 -0.94
N ALA A 24 -0.28 10.37 -2.10
CA ALA A 24 -1.14 9.21 -2.21
C ALA A 24 -0.42 8.01 -2.87
N LEU A 25 -0.57 6.82 -2.27
CA LEU A 25 0.09 5.57 -2.65
C LEU A 25 -0.96 4.47 -2.86
N HIS A 26 -1.07 3.96 -4.08
CA HIS A 26 -2.12 3.04 -4.53
C HIS A 26 -1.89 1.57 -4.11
N GLY A 27 -2.92 0.76 -4.24
CA GLY A 27 -2.91 -0.69 -4.00
C GLY A 27 -2.17 -1.49 -5.07
N TRP A 28 -1.96 -2.78 -4.82
CA TRP A 28 -1.35 -3.71 -5.79
C TRP A 28 -2.13 -3.76 -7.11
N GLY A 29 -1.43 -3.73 -8.23
CA GLY A 29 -2.04 -3.78 -9.57
C GLY A 29 -2.81 -2.51 -9.96
N ARG A 30 -2.69 -1.43 -9.21
CA ARG A 30 -3.38 -0.15 -9.42
C ARG A 30 -2.41 0.94 -9.89
N SER A 31 -2.88 2.18 -9.91
CA SER A 31 -2.08 3.35 -10.30
C SER A 31 -2.52 4.60 -9.54
N SER A 32 -1.80 5.69 -9.74
CA SER A 32 -2.12 7.03 -9.25
C SER A 32 -3.54 7.51 -9.59
N ALA A 33 -4.12 7.00 -10.68
CA ALA A 33 -5.46 7.35 -11.14
C ALA A 33 -6.58 7.04 -10.13
N ASP A 34 -6.39 6.06 -9.24
CA ASP A 34 -7.38 5.69 -8.23
C ASP A 34 -7.71 6.84 -7.26
N PHE A 35 -6.78 7.77 -7.09
CA PHE A 35 -6.94 8.89 -6.17
C PHE A 35 -7.48 10.17 -6.80
N ALA A 36 -7.85 10.14 -8.10
CA ALA A 36 -8.30 11.36 -8.79
C ALA A 36 -9.44 12.09 -8.05
N ALA A 37 -10.50 11.35 -7.67
CA ALA A 37 -11.62 11.93 -6.94
C ALA A 37 -11.26 12.34 -5.49
N THR A 38 -10.40 11.57 -4.83
CA THR A 38 -9.92 11.88 -3.47
C THR A 38 -9.11 13.18 -3.43
N LEU A 39 -8.28 13.43 -4.45
CA LEU A 39 -7.32 14.53 -4.46
C LEU A 39 -7.77 15.74 -5.27
N GLU A 40 -8.95 15.70 -5.87
CA GLU A 40 -9.51 16.84 -6.61
C GLU A 40 -9.54 18.10 -5.75
N GLY A 41 -8.94 19.20 -6.23
CA GLY A 41 -8.86 20.48 -5.53
C GLY A 41 -7.84 20.55 -4.39
N LEU A 42 -7.15 19.46 -4.06
CA LEU A 42 -6.03 19.48 -3.10
C LEU A 42 -4.70 19.70 -3.83
N SER A 43 -3.72 20.31 -3.14
CA SER A 43 -2.33 20.34 -3.63
C SER A 43 -1.67 19.03 -3.22
N ALA A 44 -1.55 18.09 -4.17
CA ALA A 44 -1.20 16.71 -3.87
C ALA A 44 -0.40 16.04 -4.99
N ILE A 45 0.27 14.94 -4.63
CA ILE A 45 0.91 13.99 -5.56
C ILE A 45 0.29 12.61 -5.34
N ALA A 46 -0.10 11.93 -6.41
CA ALA A 46 -0.38 10.51 -6.41
C ALA A 46 0.68 9.80 -7.25
N LEU A 47 1.40 8.84 -6.68
CA LEU A 47 2.47 8.11 -7.37
C LEU A 47 1.97 6.81 -7.99
N ASP A 48 2.53 6.47 -9.13
CA ASP A 48 2.60 5.11 -9.62
C ASP A 48 3.79 4.44 -8.92
N LEU A 49 3.52 3.48 -8.05
CA LEU A 49 4.58 2.77 -7.32
C LEU A 49 5.45 1.92 -8.29
N PRO A 50 6.74 1.68 -7.99
CA PRO A 50 7.62 0.89 -8.85
C PRO A 50 7.02 -0.44 -9.29
N GLY A 51 7.00 -0.66 -10.63
CA GLY A 51 6.38 -1.83 -11.26
C GLY A 51 4.90 -1.67 -11.61
N PHE A 52 4.33 -0.47 -11.40
CA PHE A 52 2.94 -0.15 -11.73
C PHE A 52 2.85 1.16 -12.50
N GLY A 53 1.75 1.32 -13.26
CA GLY A 53 1.51 2.50 -14.06
C GLY A 53 2.68 2.83 -14.98
N ALA A 54 3.20 4.05 -14.88
CA ALA A 54 4.32 4.51 -15.69
C ALA A 54 5.70 4.31 -15.00
N THR A 55 5.74 3.89 -13.74
CA THR A 55 7.00 3.71 -13.00
C THR A 55 7.60 2.33 -13.28
N PRO A 56 8.86 2.23 -13.73
CA PRO A 56 9.54 0.98 -13.98
C PRO A 56 9.57 0.05 -12.76
N ALA A 57 9.64 -1.26 -13.02
CA ALA A 57 9.76 -2.25 -11.95
C ALA A 57 11.07 -2.08 -11.16
N PRO A 58 11.09 -2.44 -9.87
CA PRO A 58 12.30 -2.40 -9.08
C PRO A 58 13.34 -3.40 -9.64
N PRO A 59 14.64 -3.15 -9.44
CA PRO A 59 15.71 -4.02 -9.98
C PRO A 59 15.75 -5.40 -9.29
N GLU A 60 15.20 -5.48 -8.09
CA GLU A 60 15.15 -6.71 -7.29
C GLU A 60 13.83 -6.80 -6.49
N ALA A 61 13.58 -7.93 -5.83
CA ALA A 61 12.39 -8.14 -5.04
C ALA A 61 12.41 -7.31 -3.74
N TRP A 62 11.91 -6.08 -3.79
CA TRP A 62 11.74 -5.24 -2.61
C TRP A 62 10.56 -5.69 -1.75
N GLY A 63 10.67 -5.44 -0.44
CA GLY A 63 9.55 -5.40 0.48
C GLY A 63 9.01 -3.97 0.62
N ALA A 64 7.98 -3.77 1.45
CA ALA A 64 7.38 -2.46 1.66
C ALA A 64 8.39 -1.39 2.12
N ALA A 65 9.39 -1.76 2.93
CA ALA A 65 10.47 -0.86 3.33
C ALA A 65 11.33 -0.39 2.13
N GLY A 66 11.63 -1.27 1.17
CA GLY A 66 12.36 -0.90 -0.05
C GLY A 66 11.57 0.07 -0.93
N TYR A 67 10.25 -0.12 -1.03
CA TYR A 67 9.36 0.83 -1.69
C TYR A 67 9.32 2.18 -0.97
N ALA A 68 9.27 2.18 0.37
CA ALA A 68 9.31 3.41 1.16
C ALA A 68 10.62 4.19 0.92
N ALA A 69 11.76 3.51 0.87
CA ALA A 69 13.04 4.14 0.55
C ALA A 69 13.08 4.73 -0.87
N ALA A 70 12.44 4.09 -1.85
CA ALA A 70 12.33 4.61 -3.21
C ALA A 70 11.38 5.83 -3.31
N VAL A 71 10.34 5.88 -2.48
CA VAL A 71 9.35 6.98 -2.43
C VAL A 71 9.85 8.18 -1.62
N ALA A 72 10.68 7.95 -0.60
CA ALA A 72 11.13 9.00 0.34
C ALA A 72 11.67 10.29 -0.34
N PRO A 73 12.42 10.23 -1.46
CA PRO A 73 12.89 11.46 -2.13
C PRO A 73 11.77 12.37 -2.64
N VAL A 74 10.56 11.86 -2.86
CA VAL A 74 9.41 12.69 -3.27
C VAL A 74 9.01 13.67 -2.17
N LEU A 75 9.27 13.35 -0.91
CA LEU A 75 9.03 14.26 0.20
C LEU A 75 9.86 15.55 0.11
N ASP A 76 10.99 15.56 -0.64
CA ASP A 76 11.79 16.77 -0.88
C ASP A 76 11.06 17.76 -1.82
N GLU A 77 10.16 17.25 -2.64
CA GLU A 77 9.36 18.03 -3.58
C GLU A 77 8.05 18.56 -2.95
N MET A 78 7.77 18.19 -1.70
CA MET A 78 6.52 18.46 -0.98
C MET A 78 6.70 19.52 0.11
N ALA A 79 5.59 20.17 0.49
CA ALA A 79 5.48 20.86 1.77
C ALA A 79 5.54 19.81 2.88
N THR A 80 6.52 19.93 3.78
CA THR A 80 6.73 18.99 4.89
C THR A 80 6.52 19.68 6.22
N PRO A 81 5.98 18.94 7.22
CA PRO A 81 5.54 17.56 7.13
C PRO A 81 4.26 17.41 6.28
N ALA A 82 4.14 16.30 5.53
CA ALA A 82 3.05 16.02 4.59
C ALA A 82 2.09 14.94 5.13
N VAL A 83 0.83 14.98 4.73
CA VAL A 83 -0.12 13.88 4.95
C VAL A 83 0.11 12.80 3.90
N VAL A 84 0.24 11.53 4.32
CA VAL A 84 0.41 10.40 3.41
C VAL A 84 -0.84 9.52 3.44
N VAL A 85 -1.42 9.28 2.26
CA VAL A 85 -2.59 8.41 2.08
C VAL A 85 -2.14 7.10 1.45
N GLY A 86 -2.42 5.97 2.08
CA GLY A 86 -2.04 4.66 1.58
C GLY A 86 -3.21 3.69 1.48
N HIS A 87 -3.43 3.15 0.27
CA HIS A 87 -4.40 2.09 0.05
C HIS A 87 -3.70 0.73 -0.06
N SER A 88 -4.16 -0.27 0.69
CA SER A 88 -3.73 -1.66 0.59
C SER A 88 -2.19 -1.79 0.56
N PHE A 89 -1.59 -2.16 -0.57
CA PHE A 89 -0.14 -2.22 -0.74
C PHE A 89 0.53 -0.87 -0.46
N GLY A 90 0.01 0.24 -1.01
CA GLY A 90 0.52 1.59 -0.76
C GLY A 90 0.48 1.98 0.72
N GLY A 91 -0.48 1.46 1.48
CA GLY A 91 -0.54 1.67 2.93
C GLY A 91 0.60 0.99 3.70
N ARG A 92 1.06 -0.18 3.24
CA ARG A 92 2.26 -0.84 3.79
C ARG A 92 3.52 0.00 3.56
N VAL A 93 3.60 0.62 2.37
CA VAL A 93 4.69 1.54 2.03
C VAL A 93 4.62 2.81 2.89
N ALA A 94 3.42 3.38 3.05
CA ALA A 94 3.18 4.57 3.87
C ALA A 94 3.57 4.37 5.34
N LEU A 95 3.30 3.18 5.92
CA LEU A 95 3.73 2.82 7.28
C LEU A 95 5.24 2.92 7.46
N HIS A 96 6.00 2.31 6.54
CA HIS A 96 7.46 2.37 6.60
C HIS A 96 7.98 3.79 6.34
N LEU A 97 7.34 4.53 5.44
CA LEU A 97 7.70 5.92 5.14
C LEU A 97 7.56 6.80 6.40
N ALA A 98 6.43 6.68 7.13
CA ALA A 98 6.21 7.44 8.36
C ALA A 98 7.13 7.02 9.51
N ALA A 99 7.38 5.71 9.67
CA ALA A 99 8.29 5.22 10.71
C ALA A 99 9.75 5.62 10.48
N LEU A 100 10.18 5.70 9.21
CA LEU A 100 11.56 6.06 8.84
C LEU A 100 11.79 7.58 8.76
N HIS A 101 10.73 8.36 8.53
CA HIS A 101 10.80 9.81 8.32
C HIS A 101 9.74 10.55 9.17
N PRO A 102 9.77 10.41 10.53
CA PRO A 102 8.74 10.96 11.41
C PRO A 102 8.62 12.50 11.29
N ASP A 103 9.73 13.19 11.03
CA ASP A 103 9.75 14.66 10.87
C ASP A 103 9.18 15.14 9.52
N ARG A 104 8.92 14.22 8.59
CA ARG A 104 8.47 14.52 7.23
C ARG A 104 7.02 14.13 6.98
N VAL A 105 6.40 13.35 7.88
CA VAL A 105 5.03 12.86 7.77
C VAL A 105 4.18 13.41 8.90
N ALA A 106 3.25 14.32 8.57
CA ALA A 106 2.33 14.95 9.51
C ALA A 106 1.24 13.99 9.99
N GLY A 107 0.84 13.04 9.16
CA GLY A 107 -0.21 12.07 9.48
C GLY A 107 -0.39 11.03 8.39
N LEU A 108 -0.99 9.90 8.75
CA LEU A 108 -1.33 8.82 7.82
C LEU A 108 -2.85 8.68 7.68
N VAL A 109 -3.32 8.52 6.44
CA VAL A 109 -4.64 7.97 6.14
C VAL A 109 -4.45 6.59 5.53
N LEU A 110 -4.93 5.54 6.20
CA LEU A 110 -4.76 4.16 5.76
C LEU A 110 -6.11 3.51 5.48
N THR A 111 -6.24 2.83 4.35
CA THR A 111 -7.46 2.13 3.95
C THR A 111 -7.17 0.77 3.31
N GLY A 112 -7.89 -0.28 3.70
CA GLY A 112 -7.74 -1.64 3.17
C GLY A 112 -6.35 -2.24 3.37
N VAL A 113 -5.58 -1.82 4.37
CA VAL A 113 -4.20 -2.25 4.61
C VAL A 113 -4.16 -3.50 5.50
N PRO A 114 -3.52 -4.60 5.10
CA PRO A 114 -3.35 -5.77 5.96
C PRO A 114 -2.29 -5.51 7.04
N LEU A 115 -2.65 -4.68 8.02
CA LEU A 115 -1.79 -4.18 9.10
C LEU A 115 -1.33 -5.26 10.07
N VAL A 116 -2.22 -6.19 10.37
CA VAL A 116 -1.99 -7.33 11.26
C VAL A 116 -2.54 -8.60 10.62
N ARG A 117 -2.14 -9.75 11.11
CA ARG A 117 -2.76 -11.01 10.68
C ARG A 117 -4.24 -10.98 11.03
N ARG A 118 -5.09 -11.34 10.07
CA ARG A 118 -6.53 -11.47 10.29
C ARG A 118 -6.78 -12.36 11.51
N PRO A 119 -7.50 -11.88 12.54
CA PRO A 119 -7.87 -12.70 13.69
C PRO A 119 -8.59 -13.98 13.24
N GLY A 120 -8.19 -15.14 13.77
CA GLY A 120 -8.79 -16.43 13.43
C GLY A 120 -8.46 -16.98 12.03
N ALA A 121 -7.65 -16.29 11.22
CA ALA A 121 -7.29 -16.81 9.91
C ALA A 121 -6.34 -18.01 10.04
N PRO A 122 -6.61 -19.12 9.31
CA PRO A 122 -5.69 -20.24 9.26
C PRO A 122 -4.33 -19.81 8.69
N SER A 123 -3.25 -20.43 9.19
CA SER A 123 -1.92 -20.20 8.62
C SER A 123 -1.96 -20.48 7.10
N ARG A 124 -1.69 -19.46 6.28
CA ARG A 124 -1.64 -19.60 4.81
C ARG A 124 -0.38 -20.37 4.40
N ARG A 125 -0.32 -21.66 4.74
CA ARG A 125 0.69 -22.53 4.15
C ARG A 125 0.26 -22.87 2.72
N PRO A 126 1.09 -22.60 1.71
CA PRO A 126 0.77 -23.02 0.34
C PRO A 126 0.48 -24.52 0.32
N ALA A 127 -0.45 -24.95 -0.53
CA ALA A 127 -0.82 -26.35 -0.69
C ALA A 127 0.43 -27.25 -0.81
N LEU A 128 0.41 -28.41 -0.20
CA LEU A 128 1.57 -29.33 -0.19
C LEU A 128 2.06 -29.62 -1.61
N ALA A 129 1.12 -29.85 -2.55
CA ALA A 129 1.42 -30.07 -3.96
C ALA A 129 2.20 -28.90 -4.59
N PHE A 130 1.84 -27.65 -4.27
CA PHE A 130 2.55 -26.46 -4.73
C PHE A 130 3.97 -26.38 -4.12
N ARG A 131 4.10 -26.68 -2.83
CA ARG A 131 5.41 -26.67 -2.14
C ARG A 131 6.35 -27.70 -2.72
N VAL A 132 5.87 -28.94 -2.90
CA VAL A 132 6.63 -30.04 -3.50
C VAL A 132 6.98 -29.70 -4.96
N GLY A 133 6.01 -29.27 -5.78
CA GLY A 133 6.25 -28.85 -7.15
C GLY A 133 7.33 -27.77 -7.28
N ARG A 134 7.29 -26.76 -6.40
CA ARG A 134 8.31 -25.70 -6.34
C ARG A 134 9.70 -26.22 -5.93
N ALA A 135 9.75 -27.16 -4.98
CA ALA A 135 11.03 -27.78 -4.56
C ALA A 135 11.65 -28.62 -5.68
N LEU A 136 10.85 -29.39 -6.41
CA LEU A 136 11.27 -30.19 -7.53
C LEU A 136 11.67 -29.32 -8.75
N HIS A 137 10.91 -28.24 -9.00
CA HIS A 137 11.23 -27.30 -10.08
C HIS A 137 12.60 -26.62 -9.86
N ARG A 138 12.92 -26.20 -8.62
CA ARG A 138 14.26 -25.67 -8.27
C ARG A 138 15.40 -26.65 -8.52
N ARG A 139 15.10 -27.95 -8.54
CA ARG A 139 16.05 -29.03 -8.85
C ARG A 139 16.03 -29.46 -10.32
N GLY A 140 15.28 -28.76 -11.18
CA GLY A 140 15.14 -29.09 -12.60
C GLY A 140 14.27 -30.33 -12.88
N LEU A 141 13.61 -30.93 -11.87
CA LEU A 141 12.81 -32.13 -11.99
C LEU A 141 11.34 -31.88 -12.42
N VAL A 142 10.89 -30.65 -12.38
CA VAL A 142 9.56 -30.20 -12.85
C VAL A 142 9.76 -29.09 -13.86
N SER A 143 9.14 -29.21 -15.03
CA SER A 143 9.22 -28.20 -16.08
C SER A 143 8.51 -26.90 -15.68
N GLU A 144 8.88 -25.78 -16.33
CA GLU A 144 8.23 -24.48 -16.13
C GLU A 144 6.73 -24.54 -16.43
N GLU A 145 6.32 -25.26 -17.46
CA GLU A 145 4.90 -25.43 -17.82
C GLU A 145 4.07 -26.07 -16.69
N ARG A 146 4.62 -27.13 -16.08
CA ARG A 146 3.97 -27.79 -14.94
C ARG A 146 3.95 -26.88 -13.70
N MET A 147 5.03 -26.14 -13.48
CA MET A 147 5.07 -25.16 -12.40
C MET A 147 4.05 -24.03 -12.62
N GLU A 148 3.89 -23.56 -13.85
CA GLU A 148 2.90 -22.54 -14.20
C GLU A 148 1.46 -23.07 -14.04
N ALA A 149 1.21 -24.33 -14.35
CA ALA A 149 -0.09 -24.98 -14.06
C ALA A 149 -0.39 -25.02 -12.56
N LEU A 150 0.61 -25.28 -11.72
CA LEU A 150 0.48 -25.23 -10.25
C LEU A 150 0.23 -23.80 -9.76
N ARG A 151 0.92 -22.79 -10.32
CA ARG A 151 0.69 -21.37 -10.02
C ARG A 151 -0.75 -20.95 -10.37
N ARG A 152 -1.25 -21.36 -11.54
CA ARG A 152 -2.65 -21.10 -11.96
C ARG A 152 -3.66 -21.73 -11.01
N ARG A 153 -3.39 -22.92 -10.52
CA ARG A 153 -4.32 -23.66 -9.65
C ARG A 153 -4.36 -23.14 -8.23
N TYR A 154 -3.21 -22.72 -7.66
CA TYR A 154 -3.07 -22.42 -6.23
C TYR A 154 -2.73 -20.96 -5.93
N GLY A 155 -2.36 -20.14 -6.92
CA GLY A 155 -2.03 -18.75 -6.76
C GLY A 155 -3.26 -17.84 -6.73
N SER A 156 -3.18 -16.72 -5.97
CA SER A 156 -4.16 -15.63 -6.05
C SER A 156 -4.18 -14.99 -7.44
N ALA A 157 -5.20 -14.20 -7.75
CA ALA A 157 -5.27 -13.45 -9.00
C ALA A 157 -4.03 -12.57 -9.19
N ASP A 158 -3.63 -11.82 -8.18
CA ASP A 158 -2.45 -10.96 -8.19
C ASP A 158 -1.15 -11.72 -8.41
N TYR A 159 -0.99 -12.87 -7.74
CA TYR A 159 0.18 -13.73 -7.94
C TYR A 159 0.28 -14.26 -9.38
N ARG A 160 -0.86 -14.58 -9.99
CA ARG A 160 -0.92 -15.06 -11.39
C ARG A 160 -0.61 -13.95 -12.39
N ALA A 161 -1.14 -12.74 -12.14
CA ALA A 161 -0.91 -11.57 -13.00
C ALA A 161 0.53 -11.06 -12.92
N ALA A 162 1.17 -11.19 -11.75
CA ALA A 162 2.54 -10.74 -11.56
C ALA A 162 3.56 -11.61 -12.32
N THR A 163 4.51 -10.97 -12.97
CA THR A 163 5.59 -11.63 -13.74
C THR A 163 6.97 -11.14 -13.29
N GLY A 164 8.02 -11.85 -13.64
CA GLY A 164 9.40 -11.44 -13.38
C GLY A 164 9.64 -11.08 -11.90
N VAL A 165 10.33 -9.96 -11.69
CA VAL A 165 10.64 -9.44 -10.35
C VAL A 165 9.39 -9.11 -9.54
N MET A 166 8.30 -8.65 -10.18
CA MET A 166 7.06 -8.29 -9.49
C MET A 166 6.39 -9.49 -8.83
N ARG A 167 6.53 -10.71 -9.37
CA ARG A 167 6.06 -11.92 -8.71
C ARG A 167 6.83 -12.19 -7.42
N ALA A 168 8.13 -11.97 -7.42
CA ALA A 168 8.97 -12.12 -6.22
C ALA A 168 8.66 -11.02 -5.17
N VAL A 169 8.43 -9.78 -5.61
CA VAL A 169 7.93 -8.67 -4.77
C VAL A 169 6.60 -9.06 -4.12
N HIS A 170 5.62 -9.53 -4.91
CA HIS A 170 4.31 -9.94 -4.38
C HIS A 170 4.45 -11.00 -3.28
N VAL A 171 5.25 -12.06 -3.53
CA VAL A 171 5.49 -13.11 -2.53
C VAL A 171 6.12 -12.55 -1.26
N ARG A 172 7.06 -11.62 -1.38
CA ARG A 172 7.69 -10.98 -0.24
C ARG A 172 6.68 -10.16 0.56
N VAL A 173 5.99 -9.24 -0.09
CA VAL A 173 5.06 -8.30 0.54
C VAL A 173 3.88 -9.00 1.23
N VAL A 174 3.29 -10.05 0.63
CA VAL A 174 2.16 -10.76 1.28
C VAL A 174 2.56 -11.59 2.51
N ASN A 175 3.87 -11.81 2.72
CA ASN A 175 4.39 -12.51 3.88
C ASN A 175 4.96 -11.58 4.96
N GLU A 176 5.00 -10.26 4.71
CA GLU A 176 5.43 -9.28 5.70
C GLU A 176 4.42 -9.14 6.84
N THR A 177 4.94 -8.78 8.01
CA THR A 177 4.18 -8.40 9.19
C THR A 177 4.66 -7.02 9.65
N TYR A 178 3.79 -6.28 10.32
CA TYR A 178 4.05 -4.88 10.69
C TYR A 178 3.97 -4.65 12.20
N ASP A 179 3.92 -5.75 12.98
CA ASP A 179 3.80 -5.69 14.44
C ASP A 179 4.88 -4.81 15.09
N ASP A 180 6.10 -4.82 14.52
CA ASP A 180 7.24 -4.04 15.00
C ASP A 180 7.27 -2.60 14.41
N VAL A 181 6.49 -2.33 13.36
CA VAL A 181 6.46 -1.02 12.68
C VAL A 181 5.34 -0.13 13.21
N LEU A 182 4.17 -0.70 13.52
CA LEU A 182 3.01 0.07 13.97
C LEU A 182 3.32 0.96 15.19
N PRO A 183 4.06 0.50 16.22
CA PRO A 183 4.40 1.34 17.38
C PRO A 183 5.39 2.48 17.06
N LEU A 184 6.10 2.41 15.94
CA LEU A 184 7.09 3.40 15.51
C LEU A 184 6.47 4.56 14.72
N VAL A 185 5.21 4.47 14.33
CA VAL A 185 4.49 5.54 13.63
C VAL A 185 4.09 6.61 14.64
N ALA A 186 4.88 7.66 14.73
CA ALA A 186 4.72 8.71 15.72
C ALA A 186 3.58 9.71 15.38
N CYS A 187 3.26 9.88 14.09
CA CYS A 187 2.21 10.80 13.65
C CYS A 187 0.81 10.21 13.88
N PRO A 188 -0.25 11.06 13.94
CA PRO A 188 -1.64 10.61 13.98
C PRO A 188 -2.02 9.76 12.77
N VAL A 189 -2.84 8.72 13.00
CA VAL A 189 -3.30 7.79 11.97
C VAL A 189 -4.83 7.77 11.90
N GLU A 190 -5.36 8.02 10.71
CA GLU A 190 -6.77 7.88 10.38
C GLU A 190 -6.95 6.56 9.61
N LEU A 191 -7.55 5.56 10.23
CA LEU A 191 -7.97 4.31 9.57
C LEU A 191 -9.35 4.54 8.99
N VAL A 192 -9.48 4.55 7.65
CA VAL A 192 -10.75 4.68 6.94
C VAL A 192 -11.05 3.37 6.26
N TRP A 193 -12.13 2.70 6.66
CA TRP A 193 -12.36 1.31 6.24
C TRP A 193 -13.77 1.07 5.75
N GLY A 194 -13.90 0.36 4.61
CA GLY A 194 -15.20 -0.10 4.15
C GLY A 194 -15.69 -1.30 4.97
N ASP A 195 -16.97 -1.30 5.37
CA ASP A 195 -17.56 -2.43 6.11
C ASP A 195 -17.77 -3.68 5.23
N ASP A 196 -17.86 -3.49 3.91
CA ASP A 196 -17.95 -4.55 2.91
C ASP A 196 -16.57 -4.99 2.36
N ASP A 197 -15.45 -4.57 2.98
CA ASP A 197 -14.11 -5.03 2.57
C ASP A 197 -13.91 -6.51 2.92
N THR A 198 -14.08 -7.39 1.92
CA THR A 198 -13.88 -8.84 2.06
C THR A 198 -12.41 -9.26 1.93
N ASP A 199 -11.56 -8.43 1.31
CA ASP A 199 -10.14 -8.70 1.16
C ASP A 199 -9.37 -8.45 2.47
N VAL A 200 -9.64 -7.31 3.09
CA VAL A 200 -9.09 -6.92 4.39
C VAL A 200 -10.23 -6.43 5.30
N PRO A 201 -10.91 -7.32 6.01
CA PRO A 201 -12.07 -6.97 6.83
C PRO A 201 -11.76 -5.95 7.92
N VAL A 202 -12.77 -5.16 8.32
CA VAL A 202 -12.69 -4.14 9.39
C VAL A 202 -12.00 -4.66 10.66
N ALA A 203 -12.22 -5.93 11.02
CA ALA A 203 -11.56 -6.57 12.17
C ALA A 203 -10.02 -6.48 12.15
N VAL A 204 -9.40 -6.30 10.97
CA VAL A 204 -7.96 -6.07 10.86
C VAL A 204 -7.61 -4.66 11.33
N ALA A 205 -8.39 -3.65 10.96
CA ALA A 205 -8.20 -2.27 11.42
C ALA A 205 -8.47 -2.14 12.93
N GLU A 206 -9.54 -2.77 13.43
CA GLU A 206 -9.88 -2.83 14.85
C GLU A 206 -8.74 -3.43 15.70
N ALA A 207 -8.16 -4.53 15.23
CA ALA A 207 -7.04 -5.20 15.90
C ALA A 207 -5.72 -4.42 15.80
N ALA A 208 -5.54 -3.65 14.73
CA ALA A 208 -4.34 -2.83 14.52
C ALA A 208 -4.38 -1.50 15.28
N ARG A 209 -5.56 -0.87 15.39
CA ARG A 209 -5.73 0.46 16.00
C ARG A 209 -5.02 0.64 17.33
N PRO A 210 -5.16 -0.25 18.33
CA PRO A 210 -4.51 -0.08 19.64
C PRO A 210 -2.99 -0.27 19.62
N ARG A 211 -2.40 -0.64 18.49
CA ARG A 211 -0.95 -0.81 18.32
C ARG A 211 -0.24 0.45 17.84
N PHE A 212 -0.99 1.43 17.35
CA PHE A 212 -0.48 2.75 17.05
C PHE A 212 -0.48 3.63 18.30
N PRO A 213 0.48 4.54 18.45
CA PRO A 213 0.47 5.53 19.52
C PRO A 213 -0.78 6.43 19.48
N SER A 214 -1.24 6.80 18.29
CA SER A 214 -2.44 7.61 18.06
C SER A 214 -3.14 7.18 16.78
N ALA A 215 -4.32 6.52 16.91
CA ALA A 215 -5.11 6.13 15.73
C ALA A 215 -6.61 6.20 15.99
N THR A 216 -7.36 6.71 15.00
CA THR A 216 -8.82 6.64 14.92
C THR A 216 -9.25 5.61 13.91
N LEU A 217 -10.50 5.18 13.96
CA LEU A 217 -11.10 4.29 12.96
C LEU A 217 -12.47 4.84 12.56
N ASP A 218 -12.61 5.07 11.27
CA ASP A 218 -13.84 5.48 10.60
C ASP A 218 -14.29 4.33 9.67
N VAL A 219 -15.46 3.76 9.94
CA VAL A 219 -16.02 2.66 9.14
C VAL A 219 -17.08 3.21 8.21
N VAL A 220 -16.86 3.03 6.89
CA VAL A 220 -17.69 3.60 5.83
C VAL A 220 -18.71 2.55 5.36
N PRO A 221 -20.00 2.78 5.62
CA PRO A 221 -21.06 1.83 5.23
C PRO A 221 -21.13 1.60 3.71
N GLY A 222 -21.24 0.34 3.28
CA GLY A 222 -21.36 -0.06 1.88
C GLY A 222 -20.10 0.10 1.04
N ALA A 223 -18.98 0.51 1.63
CA ALA A 223 -17.74 0.59 0.92
C ALA A 223 -16.97 -0.75 0.97
N GLY A 224 -16.43 -1.17 -0.18
CA GLY A 224 -15.58 -2.35 -0.29
C GLY A 224 -14.09 -2.01 -0.19
N HIS A 225 -13.24 -2.95 -0.66
CA HIS A 225 -11.77 -2.81 -0.60
C HIS A 225 -11.22 -1.57 -1.33
N HIS A 226 -11.85 -1.18 -2.43
CA HIS A 226 -11.38 -0.06 -3.26
C HIS A 226 -11.93 1.30 -2.78
N THR A 227 -11.75 1.60 -1.52
CA THR A 227 -12.22 2.84 -0.86
C THR A 227 -11.83 4.14 -1.60
N PRO A 228 -10.62 4.28 -2.23
CA PRO A 228 -10.30 5.48 -3.01
C PRO A 228 -11.27 5.75 -4.16
N LEU A 229 -11.89 4.69 -4.71
CA LEU A 229 -12.86 4.79 -5.80
C LEU A 229 -14.31 4.88 -5.30
N THR A 230 -14.64 4.16 -4.23
CA THR A 230 -16.04 4.00 -3.78
C THR A 230 -16.44 4.98 -2.68
N ALA A 231 -15.47 5.49 -1.91
CA ALA A 231 -15.71 6.41 -0.80
C ALA A 231 -14.66 7.54 -0.72
N PRO A 232 -14.35 8.26 -1.83
CA PRO A 232 -13.31 9.30 -1.85
C PRO A 232 -13.59 10.42 -0.85
N ALA A 233 -14.86 10.74 -0.55
CA ALA A 233 -15.25 11.76 0.40
C ALA A 233 -14.79 11.43 1.84
N ALA A 234 -14.85 10.18 2.26
CA ALA A 234 -14.38 9.74 3.57
C ALA A 234 -12.86 9.95 3.72
N LEU A 235 -12.09 9.58 2.68
CA LEU A 235 -10.65 9.82 2.65
C LEU A 235 -10.30 11.30 2.66
N ARG A 236 -11.04 12.15 1.92
CA ARG A 236 -10.88 13.62 1.95
C ARG A 236 -11.15 14.18 3.33
N GLY A 237 -12.19 13.70 4.02
CA GLY A 237 -12.48 14.09 5.40
C GLY A 237 -11.34 13.76 6.36
N ALA A 238 -10.76 12.57 6.26
CA ALA A 238 -9.60 12.15 7.04
C ALA A 238 -8.36 13.02 6.76
N ILE A 239 -8.07 13.30 5.48
CA ILE A 239 -6.97 14.20 5.08
C ILE A 239 -7.17 15.58 5.72
N ALA A 240 -8.40 16.15 5.62
CA ALA A 240 -8.71 17.47 6.18
C ALA A 240 -8.52 17.52 7.70
N ARG A 241 -8.91 16.47 8.43
CA ARG A 241 -8.70 16.38 9.89
C ARG A 241 -7.22 16.43 10.24
N LEU A 242 -6.39 15.68 9.52
CA LEU A 242 -4.93 15.66 9.75
C LEU A 242 -4.26 16.99 9.39
N GLN A 243 -4.73 17.67 8.32
CA GLN A 243 -4.20 18.99 7.94
C GLN A 243 -4.62 20.12 8.91
N ALA A 244 -5.75 19.96 9.60
CA ALA A 244 -6.23 20.93 10.58
C ALA A 244 -5.62 20.73 11.99
N SER A 245 -5.01 19.58 12.25
CA SER A 245 -4.34 19.29 13.53
C SER A 245 -3.05 20.11 13.62
N PRO A 246 -2.83 20.88 14.69
CA PRO A 246 -1.53 21.54 14.91
C PRO A 246 -0.43 20.49 15.05
N ALA A 247 0.70 20.75 14.37
CA ALA A 247 1.89 19.93 14.45
C ALA A 247 2.52 19.94 15.86
#